data_81c57464496e646476b1d846c85adcec
#
_entry.id   81c57464496e646476b1d846c85adcec
#
_cell.length_a   1.000
_cell.length_b   1.000
_cell.length_c   1.000
_cell.angle_alpha   90.00
_cell.angle_beta   90.00
_cell.angle_gamma   90.00
#
_symmetry.space_group_name_H-M   'P 1'
#
loop_
_entity.id
_entity.type
_entity.pdbx_description
1 polymer ?
#
loop_
_entity_poly.entity_id
_entity_poly.type
_entity_poly.pdbx_seq_one_letter_code
_entity_poly.pdbx_strand_id
1 'polypeptide(L)'
;IESDCEDCFKVWGIHLDGKLPELDLSDDVKKQKLNYDEPLPKAELKDGKSVITGRLLDYEKHYVLPFSCRICDLLTAKFEDTEIKVNEDGTFRTEIELCAPTTVSFSVGRDIYFDVFLVPGGELDMAVNLRELSRSESKLLKGKRAGGKKVYFSGTMAALNDEMITDDEHLMDVWGMVHWNMNDLYNMTAGQYKAYWLKKYEETKSAICSDKKRSQAYRELLLAQNDLLCTLTLTRVSSNLAYAYVQCSGLPAREAYQKFKQPELSDDFYDYIRQLNILNSPVMLYANGYADLVRGMGYLRVKMDDELSDIFAFILYSDKVSD
;
A
#
# COMPACT_ATOMS: atom_id res chain seq x y z
N ILE A 1 -21.97 -2.57 1.22
CA ILE A 1 -23.12 -3.51 1.16
C ILE A 1 -24.33 -2.72 1.64
N GLU A 2 -25.10 -2.20 0.71
CA GLU A 2 -26.45 -1.77 0.99
C GLU A 2 -27.29 -3.06 1.12
N SER A 3 -27.40 -3.62 2.28
CA SER A 3 -28.39 -4.66 2.53
C SER A 3 -29.30 -4.17 3.63
N ASP A 4 -30.58 -4.04 3.31
CA ASP A 4 -31.66 -3.86 4.24
C ASP A 4 -31.88 -5.11 5.11
N CYS A 5 -30.92 -6.03 5.12
CA CYS A 5 -31.02 -7.30 5.82
C CYS A 5 -30.48 -7.16 7.25
N GLU A 6 -31.40 -7.24 8.21
CA GLU A 6 -31.09 -7.24 9.64
C GLU A 6 -30.06 -8.33 10.04
N ASP A 7 -30.06 -9.45 9.32
CA ASP A 7 -29.16 -10.57 9.56
C ASP A 7 -27.73 -10.29 9.10
N CYS A 8 -27.51 -9.40 8.10
CA CYS A 8 -26.18 -9.00 7.68
C CYS A 8 -25.45 -8.19 8.76
N PHE A 9 -26.15 -7.43 9.57
CA PHE A 9 -25.56 -6.71 10.70
C PHE A 9 -25.17 -7.65 11.85
N LYS A 10 -25.92 -8.73 12.04
CA LYS A 10 -25.59 -9.76 13.04
C LYS A 10 -24.33 -10.53 12.66
N VAL A 11 -24.12 -10.80 11.37
CA VAL A 11 -22.92 -11.46 10.83
C VAL A 11 -21.64 -10.69 11.18
N TRP A 12 -21.72 -9.37 11.25
CA TRP A 12 -20.57 -8.51 11.57
C TRP A 12 -20.51 -8.08 13.05
N GLY A 13 -21.26 -8.72 13.92
CA GLY A 13 -21.30 -8.38 15.36
C GLY A 13 -21.84 -6.98 15.66
N ILE A 14 -22.56 -6.37 14.73
CA ILE A 14 -23.22 -5.08 14.94
C ILE A 14 -24.61 -5.37 15.52
N HIS A 15 -24.81 -5.08 16.80
CA HIS A 15 -26.11 -5.10 17.40
C HIS A 15 -26.81 -3.75 17.19
N LEU A 16 -28.07 -3.78 16.73
CA LEU A 16 -28.85 -2.58 16.43
C LEU A 16 -29.18 -1.76 17.71
N ASP A 17 -29.10 -2.37 18.88
CA ASP A 17 -29.28 -1.72 20.18
C ASP A 17 -28.06 -0.92 20.68
N GLY A 18 -26.97 -0.92 19.89
CA GLY A 18 -25.74 -0.20 20.21
C GLY A 18 -24.86 -0.83 21.30
N LYS A 19 -25.25 -1.98 21.84
CA LYS A 19 -24.44 -2.74 22.81
C LYS A 19 -23.67 -3.82 22.05
N LEU A 20 -22.36 -3.61 21.91
CA LEU A 20 -21.48 -4.64 21.36
C LEU A 20 -21.01 -5.55 22.49
N PRO A 21 -21.03 -6.89 22.33
CA PRO A 21 -20.40 -7.79 23.28
C PRO A 21 -18.92 -7.45 23.40
N GLU A 22 -18.33 -7.64 24.59
CA GLU A 22 -16.90 -7.50 24.77
C GLU A 22 -16.16 -8.48 23.86
N LEU A 23 -15.07 -8.02 23.24
CA LEU A 23 -14.17 -8.88 22.50
C LEU A 23 -13.44 -9.80 23.48
N ASP A 24 -13.55 -11.09 23.26
CA ASP A 24 -12.72 -12.07 23.97
C ASP A 24 -11.32 -12.07 23.40
N LEU A 25 -10.51 -11.12 23.88
CA LEU A 25 -9.09 -11.07 23.59
C LEU A 25 -8.37 -12.03 24.54
N SER A 26 -7.66 -13.02 23.99
CA SER A 26 -6.77 -13.87 24.80
C SER A 26 -5.77 -13.00 25.56
N ASP A 27 -5.31 -13.52 26.70
CA ASP A 27 -4.32 -12.83 27.52
C ASP A 27 -3.03 -12.51 26.79
N ASP A 28 -2.68 -13.34 25.79
CA ASP A 28 -1.49 -13.16 24.97
C ASP A 28 -1.59 -11.91 24.08
N VAL A 29 -2.76 -11.66 23.50
CA VAL A 29 -3.02 -10.45 22.70
C VAL A 29 -3.00 -9.19 23.58
N LYS A 30 -3.52 -9.27 24.81
CA LYS A 30 -3.56 -8.14 25.76
C LYS A 30 -2.18 -7.76 26.32
N LYS A 31 -1.25 -8.73 26.37
CA LYS A 31 0.07 -8.57 27.01
C LYS A 31 1.21 -8.34 26.01
N GLN A 32 0.92 -8.19 24.72
CA GLN A 32 1.95 -7.98 23.71
C GLN A 32 2.77 -6.72 24.01
N LYS A 33 4.07 -6.90 24.13
CA LYS A 33 5.04 -5.79 24.19
C LYS A 33 5.62 -5.58 22.81
N LEU A 34 5.27 -4.45 22.22
CA LEU A 34 5.81 -4.03 20.92
C LEU A 34 7.16 -3.35 21.13
N ASN A 35 8.14 -3.68 20.30
CA ASN A 35 9.47 -3.05 20.30
C ASN A 35 9.55 -1.98 19.21
N TYR A 36 9.25 -0.75 19.54
CA TYR A 36 9.31 0.39 18.60
C TYR A 36 10.76 0.84 18.28
N ASP A 37 11.76 0.27 18.95
CA ASP A 37 13.19 0.51 18.66
C ASP A 37 13.74 -0.54 17.68
N GLU A 38 12.93 -1.49 17.19
CA GLU A 38 13.34 -2.46 16.19
C GLU A 38 13.65 -1.75 14.87
N PRO A 39 14.89 -1.85 14.34
CA PRO A 39 15.25 -1.19 13.08
C PRO A 39 14.63 -1.93 11.89
N LEU A 40 14.49 -1.23 10.77
CA LEU A 40 14.18 -1.91 9.51
C LEU A 40 15.23 -2.99 9.21
N PRO A 41 14.81 -4.14 8.67
CA PRO A 41 15.75 -5.16 8.23
C PRO A 41 16.63 -4.59 7.11
N LYS A 42 17.76 -5.23 6.84
CA LYS A 42 18.59 -4.81 5.71
C LYS A 42 17.83 -4.94 4.39
N ALA A 43 17.82 -3.89 3.59
CA ALA A 43 17.24 -3.88 2.26
C ALA A 43 18.15 -4.65 1.30
N GLU A 44 17.89 -5.94 1.14
CA GLU A 44 18.64 -6.81 0.23
C GLU A 44 17.71 -7.86 -0.38
N LEU A 45 18.05 -8.29 -1.59
CA LEU A 45 17.37 -9.43 -2.21
C LEU A 45 17.86 -10.70 -1.50
N LYS A 46 16.93 -11.40 -0.89
CA LYS A 46 17.19 -12.64 -0.16
C LYS A 46 15.94 -13.48 -0.13
N ASP A 47 16.00 -14.63 -0.76
CA ASP A 47 14.90 -15.57 -0.75
C ASP A 47 14.65 -16.13 0.66
N GLY A 48 13.39 -16.26 1.00
CA GLY A 48 12.97 -16.87 2.25
C GLY A 48 11.47 -16.89 2.42
N LYS A 49 11.00 -17.74 3.35
CA LYS A 49 9.59 -17.81 3.69
C LYS A 49 9.30 -16.98 4.92
N SER A 50 8.31 -16.13 4.86
CA SER A 50 7.69 -15.52 6.05
C SER A 50 6.57 -16.44 6.53
N VAL A 51 6.59 -16.79 7.81
CA VAL A 51 5.55 -17.61 8.44
C VAL A 51 4.57 -16.69 9.15
N ILE A 52 3.30 -16.78 8.77
CA ILE A 52 2.25 -16.01 9.38
C ILE A 52 1.27 -16.95 10.07
N THR A 53 1.10 -16.74 11.35
CA THR A 53 0.09 -17.41 12.17
C THR A 53 -0.91 -16.40 12.68
N GLY A 54 -2.06 -16.84 13.12
CA GLY A 54 -2.98 -15.96 13.77
C GLY A 54 -4.40 -16.47 13.85
N ARG A 55 -5.30 -15.55 14.16
CA ARG A 55 -6.74 -15.86 14.20
C ARG A 55 -7.59 -14.65 13.85
N LEU A 56 -8.77 -14.93 13.35
CA LEU A 56 -9.83 -13.96 13.14
C LEU A 56 -10.66 -13.88 14.43
N LEU A 57 -10.70 -12.70 15.06
CA LEU A 57 -11.53 -12.44 16.25
C LEU A 57 -12.96 -12.19 15.79
N ASP A 58 -13.95 -12.64 16.56
CA ASP A 58 -15.36 -12.66 16.20
C ASP A 58 -15.68 -13.50 14.95
N TYR A 59 -14.86 -14.51 14.66
CA TYR A 59 -15.09 -15.43 13.57
C TYR A 59 -16.11 -16.48 13.95
N GLU A 60 -17.05 -16.74 13.03
CA GLU A 60 -17.96 -17.85 13.13
C GLU A 60 -17.82 -18.75 11.88
N LYS A 61 -17.77 -20.08 12.09
CA LYS A 61 -17.45 -21.05 11.02
C LYS A 61 -18.42 -21.04 9.84
N HIS A 62 -19.61 -20.48 9.99
CA HIS A 62 -20.56 -20.31 8.89
C HIS A 62 -20.27 -19.08 8.04
N TYR A 63 -19.32 -18.21 8.42
CA TYR A 63 -18.89 -17.10 7.59
C TYR A 63 -18.09 -17.63 6.42
N VAL A 64 -18.61 -17.46 5.21
CA VAL A 64 -17.84 -17.70 3.99
C VAL A 64 -17.09 -16.42 3.66
N LEU A 65 -16.05 -16.14 4.43
CA LEU A 65 -15.20 -14.99 4.21
C LEU A 65 -13.92 -15.45 3.50
N PRO A 66 -13.72 -15.07 2.23
CA PRO A 66 -12.42 -15.24 1.62
C PRO A 66 -11.38 -14.42 2.40
N PHE A 67 -10.32 -15.09 2.82
CA PHE A 67 -9.17 -14.46 3.42
C PHE A 67 -7.97 -14.75 2.54
N SER A 68 -7.31 -13.73 2.07
CA SER A 68 -6.19 -13.87 1.14
C SER A 68 -5.16 -12.77 1.36
N CYS A 69 -3.99 -12.97 0.79
CA CYS A 69 -2.99 -11.93 0.67
C CYS A 69 -2.55 -11.78 -0.78
N ARG A 70 -2.18 -10.56 -1.13
CA ARG A 70 -1.67 -10.18 -2.45
C ARG A 70 -0.25 -9.69 -2.33
N ILE A 71 0.63 -10.31 -3.09
CA ILE A 71 2.04 -9.97 -3.17
C ILE A 71 2.31 -9.40 -4.55
N CYS A 72 3.09 -8.33 -4.62
CA CYS A 72 3.65 -7.84 -5.88
C CYS A 72 5.07 -8.37 -6.02
N ASP A 73 5.32 -9.15 -7.04
CA ASP A 73 6.69 -9.55 -7.39
C ASP A 73 7.50 -8.31 -7.81
N LEU A 74 8.60 -8.07 -7.12
CA LEU A 74 9.40 -6.86 -7.28
C LEU A 74 10.08 -6.75 -8.65
N LEU A 75 10.35 -7.87 -9.29
CA LEU A 75 11.07 -7.91 -10.57
C LEU A 75 10.12 -7.86 -11.76
N THR A 76 9.03 -8.62 -11.70
CA THR A 76 8.09 -8.76 -12.82
C THR A 76 6.90 -7.83 -12.70
N ALA A 77 6.68 -7.22 -11.53
CA ALA A 77 5.49 -6.45 -11.17
C ALA A 77 4.17 -7.22 -11.40
N LYS A 78 4.23 -8.55 -11.29
CA LYS A 78 3.04 -9.40 -11.30
C LYS A 78 2.48 -9.51 -9.90
N PHE A 79 1.17 -9.54 -9.81
CA PHE A 79 0.49 -9.77 -8.55
C PHE A 79 0.13 -11.24 -8.42
N GLU A 80 0.43 -11.80 -7.26
CA GLU A 80 0.04 -13.16 -6.89
C GLU A 80 -0.90 -13.09 -5.70
N ASP A 81 -2.09 -13.70 -5.87
CA ASP A 81 -3.08 -13.82 -4.80
C ASP A 81 -2.95 -15.21 -4.16
N THR A 82 -2.72 -15.26 -2.86
CA THR A 82 -2.66 -16.50 -2.08
C THR A 82 -3.85 -16.56 -1.14
N GLU A 83 -4.70 -17.58 -1.32
CA GLU A 83 -5.80 -17.85 -0.39
C GLU A 83 -5.26 -18.41 0.94
N ILE A 84 -5.75 -17.87 2.04
CA ILE A 84 -5.37 -18.29 3.39
C ILE A 84 -6.51 -19.12 3.98
N LYS A 85 -6.21 -20.39 4.24
CA LYS A 85 -7.19 -21.30 4.84
C LYS A 85 -7.40 -20.98 6.31
N VAL A 86 -8.64 -20.65 6.67
CA VAL A 86 -9.06 -20.42 8.05
C VAL A 86 -9.70 -21.70 8.59
N ASN A 87 -9.27 -22.12 9.78
CA ASN A 87 -9.82 -23.28 10.49
C ASN A 87 -11.21 -22.94 11.09
N GLU A 88 -11.94 -23.96 11.55
CA GLU A 88 -13.27 -23.78 12.14
C GLU A 88 -13.29 -22.92 13.42
N ASP A 89 -12.17 -22.84 14.12
CA ASP A 89 -11.96 -22.00 15.31
C ASP A 89 -11.47 -20.58 15.00
N GLY A 90 -11.38 -20.21 13.70
CA GLY A 90 -10.88 -18.93 13.24
C GLY A 90 -9.37 -18.81 13.18
N THR A 91 -8.61 -19.84 13.55
CA THR A 91 -7.15 -19.82 13.43
C THR A 91 -6.68 -20.06 12.00
N PHE A 92 -5.51 -19.55 11.67
CA PHE A 92 -4.88 -19.76 10.37
C PHE A 92 -3.35 -19.82 10.48
N ARG A 93 -2.74 -20.45 9.49
CA ARG A 93 -1.30 -20.47 9.28
C ARG A 93 -1.05 -20.46 7.77
N THR A 94 -0.15 -19.60 7.34
CA THR A 94 0.31 -19.54 5.95
C THR A 94 1.80 -19.26 5.89
N GLU A 95 2.41 -19.63 4.77
CA GLU A 95 3.81 -19.35 4.46
C GLU A 95 3.84 -18.56 3.15
N ILE A 96 4.51 -17.43 3.14
CA ILE A 96 4.63 -16.55 2.00
C ILE A 96 6.09 -16.52 1.55
N GLU A 97 6.34 -16.88 0.31
CA GLU A 97 7.67 -16.80 -0.30
C GLU A 97 7.96 -15.34 -0.68
N LEU A 98 9.10 -14.86 -0.22
CA LEU A 98 9.55 -13.49 -0.42
C LEU A 98 10.97 -13.48 -0.93
N CYS A 99 11.29 -12.54 -1.82
CA CYS A 99 12.67 -12.30 -2.28
C CYS A 99 13.32 -11.07 -1.64
N ALA A 100 12.58 -10.33 -0.83
CA ALA A 100 13.05 -9.17 -0.06
C ALA A 100 12.05 -8.85 1.06
N PRO A 101 12.43 -8.05 2.08
CA PRO A 101 11.46 -7.44 2.97
C PRO A 101 10.50 -6.58 2.17
N THR A 102 9.20 -6.75 2.36
CA THR A 102 8.18 -6.05 1.53
C THR A 102 6.85 -5.93 2.24
N THR A 103 6.03 -5.00 1.75
CA THR A 103 4.65 -4.84 2.19
C THR A 103 3.73 -5.74 1.37
N VAL A 104 2.88 -6.50 2.05
CA VAL A 104 1.92 -7.45 1.48
C VAL A 104 0.51 -6.99 1.87
N SER A 105 -0.40 -6.92 0.91
CA SER A 105 -1.79 -6.54 1.17
C SER A 105 -2.62 -7.76 1.52
N PHE A 106 -3.22 -7.76 2.71
CA PHE A 106 -4.20 -8.75 3.14
C PHE A 106 -5.61 -8.28 2.84
N SER A 107 -6.49 -9.22 2.49
CA SER A 107 -7.90 -8.93 2.28
C SER A 107 -8.80 -9.88 3.06
N VAL A 108 -9.84 -9.32 3.65
CA VAL A 108 -10.90 -10.05 4.33
C VAL A 108 -12.21 -9.74 3.62
N GLY A 109 -12.85 -10.76 3.08
CA GLY A 109 -14.01 -10.54 2.20
C GLY A 109 -13.58 -9.90 0.88
N ARG A 110 -14.43 -9.00 0.35
CA ARG A 110 -14.19 -8.37 -0.97
C ARG A 110 -13.61 -6.97 -0.88
N ASP A 111 -13.85 -6.27 0.21
CA ASP A 111 -13.67 -4.81 0.25
C ASP A 111 -12.86 -4.32 1.47
N ILE A 112 -12.36 -5.23 2.31
CA ILE A 112 -11.56 -4.88 3.49
C ILE A 112 -10.13 -5.27 3.23
N TYR A 113 -9.24 -4.28 3.23
CA TYR A 113 -7.80 -4.46 2.98
C TYR A 113 -7.00 -3.86 4.11
N PHE A 114 -5.85 -4.47 4.40
CA PHE A 114 -4.83 -3.91 5.27
C PHE A 114 -3.45 -4.42 4.86
N ASP A 115 -2.46 -3.57 5.03
CA ASP A 115 -1.10 -3.85 4.63
C ASP A 115 -0.27 -4.34 5.81
N VAL A 116 0.62 -5.31 5.55
CA VAL A 116 1.51 -5.93 6.53
C VAL A 116 2.92 -6.00 5.95
N PHE A 117 3.89 -5.49 6.69
CA PHE A 117 5.30 -5.57 6.33
C PHE A 117 5.86 -6.92 6.76
N LEU A 118 6.40 -7.68 5.83
CA LEU A 118 6.93 -9.01 6.01
C LEU A 118 8.42 -9.09 5.68
N VAL A 119 9.12 -10.01 6.32
CA VAL A 119 10.57 -10.23 6.17
C VAL A 119 10.83 -11.68 5.81
N PRO A 120 11.70 -11.96 4.81
CA PRO A 120 12.13 -13.32 4.52
C PRO A 120 12.76 -14.01 5.74
N GLY A 121 12.23 -15.17 6.12
CA GLY A 121 12.64 -15.89 7.34
C GLY A 121 12.02 -15.37 8.64
N GLY A 122 11.13 -14.35 8.55
CA GLY A 122 10.43 -13.82 9.72
C GLY A 122 9.23 -14.66 10.13
N GLU A 123 8.84 -14.51 11.40
CA GLU A 123 7.63 -15.08 11.97
C GLU A 123 6.77 -13.98 12.54
N LEU A 124 5.51 -13.89 12.10
CA LEU A 124 4.55 -12.90 12.54
C LEU A 124 3.26 -13.60 12.98
N ASP A 125 2.79 -13.25 14.17
CA ASP A 125 1.48 -13.67 14.63
C ASP A 125 0.53 -12.47 14.66
N MET A 126 -0.72 -12.66 14.19
CA MET A 126 -1.69 -11.58 14.16
C MET A 126 -3.10 -12.02 14.57
N ALA A 127 -3.74 -11.21 15.41
CA ALA A 127 -5.15 -11.37 15.73
C ALA A 127 -5.95 -10.27 15.02
N VAL A 128 -6.72 -10.68 14.00
CA VAL A 128 -7.47 -9.79 13.11
C VAL A 128 -8.85 -9.54 13.67
N ASN A 129 -9.15 -8.32 14.07
CA ASN A 129 -10.44 -7.93 14.63
C ASN A 129 -11.44 -7.61 13.52
N LEU A 130 -12.23 -8.61 13.12
CA LEU A 130 -13.22 -8.48 12.05
C LEU A 130 -14.25 -7.38 12.35
N ARG A 131 -14.60 -7.18 13.60
CA ARG A 131 -15.56 -6.14 14.03
C ARG A 131 -15.02 -4.74 13.74
N GLU A 132 -13.79 -4.43 14.19
CA GLU A 132 -13.22 -3.10 13.99
C GLU A 132 -12.85 -2.84 12.52
N LEU A 133 -12.37 -3.83 11.82
CA LEU A 133 -12.14 -3.73 10.37
C LEU A 133 -13.44 -3.41 9.62
N SER A 134 -14.51 -4.14 9.89
CA SER A 134 -15.81 -3.91 9.24
C SER A 134 -16.38 -2.53 9.58
N ARG A 135 -16.19 -2.07 10.82
CA ARG A 135 -16.66 -0.75 11.26
C ARG A 135 -15.88 0.38 10.63
N SER A 136 -14.56 0.21 10.45
CA SER A 136 -13.71 1.24 9.82
C SER A 136 -14.11 1.50 8.37
N GLU A 137 -14.57 0.46 7.66
CA GLU A 137 -14.98 0.55 6.26
C GLU A 137 -16.48 0.85 6.06
N SER A 138 -17.27 0.80 7.14
CA SER A 138 -18.72 1.01 7.04
C SER A 138 -19.09 2.45 6.70
N LYS A 139 -19.77 2.64 5.57
CA LYS A 139 -20.33 3.95 5.19
C LYS A 139 -21.40 4.45 6.17
N LEU A 140 -22.14 3.53 6.82
CA LEU A 140 -23.19 3.85 7.77
C LEU A 140 -22.65 4.36 9.10
N LEU A 141 -21.46 3.92 9.50
CA LEU A 141 -20.80 4.30 10.75
C LEU A 141 -19.79 5.44 10.58
N LYS A 142 -19.73 6.06 9.39
CA LYS A 142 -18.84 7.17 9.08
C LYS A 142 -19.06 8.30 10.11
N GLY A 143 -18.03 8.58 10.92
CA GLY A 143 -18.09 9.57 12.02
C GLY A 143 -18.44 9.00 13.40
N LYS A 144 -18.83 7.71 13.52
CA LYS A 144 -19.01 6.99 14.78
C LYS A 144 -18.00 5.86 14.94
N ARG A 145 -16.85 5.99 14.29
CA ARG A 145 -15.78 4.99 14.33
C ARG A 145 -15.32 4.80 15.77
N ALA A 146 -15.52 3.60 16.31
CA ALA A 146 -14.92 3.25 17.58
C ALA A 146 -13.41 3.13 17.36
N GLY A 147 -12.64 3.67 18.29
CA GLY A 147 -11.17 3.62 18.24
C GLY A 147 -10.61 2.28 18.70
N GLY A 148 -11.25 1.16 18.33
CA GLY A 148 -10.75 -0.17 18.62
C GLY A 148 -9.60 -0.55 17.68
N LYS A 149 -8.69 -1.38 18.17
CA LYS A 149 -7.55 -1.86 17.40
C LYS A 149 -8.00 -2.86 16.33
N LYS A 150 -7.61 -2.61 15.08
CA LYS A 150 -8.00 -3.44 13.91
C LYS A 150 -7.28 -4.78 13.86
N VAL A 151 -5.96 -4.76 14.12
CA VAL A 151 -5.13 -5.96 14.16
C VAL A 151 -4.14 -5.85 15.31
N TYR A 152 -3.88 -6.95 15.97
CA TYR A 152 -2.85 -7.07 17.01
C TYR A 152 -1.72 -7.91 16.45
N PHE A 153 -0.48 -7.48 16.65
CA PHE A 153 0.69 -8.14 16.09
C PHE A 153 1.66 -8.58 17.18
N SER A 154 2.35 -9.71 16.96
CA SER A 154 3.53 -10.12 17.71
C SER A 154 4.53 -10.83 16.79
N GLY A 155 5.81 -10.82 17.14
CA GLY A 155 6.88 -11.39 16.33
C GLY A 155 7.66 -10.35 15.52
N THR A 156 8.19 -10.76 14.39
CA THR A 156 9.07 -9.94 13.53
C THR A 156 8.35 -8.71 13.01
N MET A 157 8.93 -7.52 13.23
CA MET A 157 8.39 -6.22 12.81
C MET A 157 6.97 -5.91 13.32
N ALA A 158 6.57 -6.51 14.45
CA ALA A 158 5.23 -6.33 15.00
C ALA A 158 4.90 -4.87 15.34
N ALA A 159 5.87 -4.10 15.86
CA ALA A 159 5.69 -2.69 16.17
C ALA A 159 5.50 -1.83 14.92
N LEU A 160 6.27 -2.09 13.85
CA LEU A 160 6.10 -1.42 12.56
C LEU A 160 4.70 -1.69 11.97
N ASN A 161 4.27 -2.94 11.99
CA ASN A 161 2.94 -3.33 11.51
C ASN A 161 1.82 -2.69 12.33
N ASP A 162 2.02 -2.52 13.62
CA ASP A 162 1.09 -1.82 14.50
C ASP A 162 0.96 -0.33 14.15
N GLU A 163 2.06 0.34 13.86
CA GLU A 163 2.06 1.72 13.40
C GLU A 163 1.38 1.85 12.04
N MET A 164 1.70 0.97 11.08
CA MET A 164 1.11 1.00 9.73
C MET A 164 -0.41 0.88 9.75
N ILE A 165 -0.98 0.01 10.60
CA ILE A 165 -2.42 -0.21 10.62
C ILE A 165 -3.19 0.83 11.44
N THR A 166 -2.51 1.53 12.34
CA THR A 166 -3.09 2.59 13.18
C THR A 166 -3.00 3.96 12.54
N ASP A 167 -2.08 4.16 11.59
CA ASP A 167 -1.89 5.43 10.92
C ASP A 167 -2.95 5.64 9.83
N ASP A 168 -3.95 6.45 10.13
CA ASP A 168 -4.99 6.84 9.17
C ASP A 168 -4.48 7.90 8.15
N GLU A 169 -3.31 8.49 8.39
CA GLU A 169 -2.68 9.52 7.55
C GLU A 169 -1.57 8.96 6.63
N HIS A 170 -1.49 7.64 6.48
CA HIS A 170 -0.48 7.01 5.64
C HIS A 170 -0.50 7.56 4.20
N LEU A 171 0.64 7.51 3.54
CA LEU A 171 0.78 8.01 2.18
C LEU A 171 -0.12 7.23 1.22
N MET A 172 -0.99 7.97 0.52
CA MET A 172 -1.83 7.41 -0.53
C MET A 172 -0.98 6.92 -1.71
N ASP A 173 -1.52 5.99 -2.46
CA ASP A 173 -0.93 5.61 -3.74
C ASP A 173 -1.02 6.76 -4.77
N VAL A 174 -0.31 6.59 -5.91
CA VAL A 174 -0.28 7.61 -6.96
C VAL A 174 -1.67 7.93 -7.50
N TRP A 175 -2.52 6.92 -7.63
CA TRP A 175 -3.88 7.11 -8.14
C TRP A 175 -4.71 7.95 -7.18
N GLY A 176 -4.67 7.64 -5.89
CA GLY A 176 -5.34 8.41 -4.85
C GLY A 176 -4.85 9.86 -4.80
N MET A 177 -3.53 10.06 -4.84
CA MET A 177 -2.94 11.41 -4.85
C MET A 177 -3.44 12.24 -6.03
N VAL A 178 -3.48 11.69 -7.24
CA VAL A 178 -3.93 12.39 -8.44
C VAL A 178 -5.44 12.62 -8.40
N HIS A 179 -6.23 11.61 -8.00
CA HIS A 179 -7.68 11.69 -7.92
C HIS A 179 -8.15 12.80 -6.97
N TRP A 180 -7.57 12.89 -5.77
CA TRP A 180 -7.93 13.91 -4.79
C TRP A 180 -7.48 15.33 -5.17
N ASN A 181 -6.48 15.45 -6.05
CA ASN A 181 -5.94 16.75 -6.47
C ASN A 181 -6.29 17.13 -7.93
N MET A 182 -7.16 16.39 -8.61
CA MET A 182 -7.42 16.60 -10.04
C MET A 182 -7.89 18.02 -10.39
N ASN A 183 -8.64 18.68 -9.52
CA ASN A 183 -9.07 20.07 -9.74
C ASN A 183 -7.87 21.04 -9.75
N ASP A 184 -6.89 20.81 -8.87
CA ASP A 184 -5.67 21.62 -8.84
C ASP A 184 -4.81 21.38 -10.09
N LEU A 185 -4.78 20.11 -10.55
CA LEU A 185 -3.99 19.70 -11.71
C LEU A 185 -4.58 20.12 -13.04
N TYR A 186 -5.86 20.45 -13.07
CA TYR A 186 -6.57 20.83 -14.29
C TYR A 186 -5.91 22.04 -14.95
N ASN A 187 -5.57 21.91 -16.25
CA ASN A 187 -4.89 22.93 -17.05
C ASN A 187 -3.46 23.33 -16.62
N MET A 188 -2.81 22.57 -15.75
CA MET A 188 -1.41 22.82 -15.45
C MET A 188 -0.51 22.52 -16.66
N THR A 189 0.52 23.33 -16.85
CA THR A 189 1.68 22.97 -17.68
C THR A 189 2.53 21.92 -16.98
N ALA A 190 3.40 21.23 -17.73
CA ALA A 190 4.33 20.26 -17.15
C ALA A 190 5.22 20.88 -16.04
N GLY A 191 5.70 22.09 -16.25
CA GLY A 191 6.51 22.82 -15.26
C GLY A 191 5.74 23.14 -13.99
N GLN A 192 4.48 23.58 -14.10
CA GLN A 192 3.60 23.82 -12.94
C GLN A 192 3.30 22.52 -12.19
N TYR A 193 3.02 21.44 -12.92
CA TYR A 193 2.81 20.11 -12.35
C TYR A 193 4.03 19.60 -11.56
N LYS A 194 5.23 19.73 -12.16
CA LYS A 194 6.49 19.38 -11.49
C LYS A 194 6.68 20.18 -10.19
N ALA A 195 6.52 21.50 -10.26
CA ALA A 195 6.68 22.37 -9.10
C ALA A 195 5.68 22.05 -7.98
N TYR A 196 4.42 21.75 -8.34
CA TYR A 196 3.35 21.38 -7.40
C TYR A 196 3.71 20.10 -6.64
N TRP A 197 4.14 19.03 -7.34
CA TRP A 197 4.45 17.76 -6.70
C TRP A 197 5.77 17.78 -5.93
N LEU A 198 6.78 18.48 -6.39
CA LEU A 198 8.02 18.66 -5.63
C LEU A 198 7.78 19.43 -4.33
N LYS A 199 6.91 20.44 -4.36
CA LYS A 199 6.49 21.15 -3.14
C LYS A 199 5.80 20.19 -2.15
N LYS A 200 4.82 19.39 -2.59
CA LYS A 200 4.14 18.40 -1.74
C LYS A 200 5.11 17.35 -1.19
N TYR A 201 6.05 16.90 -2.00
CA TYR A 201 7.09 15.98 -1.58
C TYR A 201 7.92 16.52 -0.42
N GLU A 202 8.42 17.77 -0.51
CA GLU A 202 9.21 18.39 0.54
C GLU A 202 8.39 18.65 1.82
N GLU A 203 7.14 19.07 1.68
CA GLU A 203 6.21 19.23 2.81
C GLU A 203 6.00 17.91 3.55
N THR A 204 5.71 16.85 2.83
CA THR A 204 5.52 15.50 3.40
C THR A 204 6.81 14.99 4.05
N LYS A 205 7.94 15.12 3.38
CA LYS A 205 9.25 14.74 3.91
C LYS A 205 9.57 15.47 5.24
N SER A 206 9.31 16.76 5.27
CA SER A 206 9.51 17.58 6.47
C SER A 206 8.60 17.13 7.62
N ALA A 207 7.32 16.82 7.32
CA ALA A 207 6.38 16.32 8.30
C ALA A 207 6.82 14.97 8.88
N ILE A 208 7.23 14.02 8.03
CA ILE A 208 7.73 12.70 8.46
C ILE A 208 8.97 12.86 9.35
N CYS A 209 9.95 13.69 8.94
CA CYS A 209 11.19 13.90 9.69
C CYS A 209 10.94 14.54 11.05
N SER A 210 9.96 15.41 11.18
CA SER A 210 9.63 16.13 12.42
C SER A 210 8.77 15.31 13.39
N ASP A 211 8.10 14.26 12.92
CA ASP A 211 7.23 13.43 13.76
C ASP A 211 8.04 12.48 14.65
N LYS A 212 8.16 12.87 15.92
CA LYS A 212 8.86 12.08 16.94
C LYS A 212 7.96 11.01 17.59
N LYS A 213 6.68 10.96 17.26
CA LYS A 213 5.78 9.94 17.82
C LYS A 213 5.92 8.61 17.09
N ARG A 214 6.28 8.64 15.80
CA ARG A 214 6.53 7.46 15.00
C ARG A 214 7.91 6.89 15.26
N SER A 215 8.01 5.55 15.22
CA SER A 215 9.30 4.86 15.32
C SER A 215 10.26 5.28 14.21
N GLN A 216 11.55 5.03 14.39
CA GLN A 216 12.54 5.27 13.34
C GLN A 216 12.25 4.41 12.11
N ALA A 217 11.96 3.11 12.31
CA ALA A 217 11.65 2.19 11.24
C ALA A 217 10.46 2.65 10.39
N TYR A 218 9.40 3.11 11.04
CA TYR A 218 8.22 3.58 10.30
C TYR A 218 8.49 4.88 9.53
N ARG A 219 9.24 5.82 10.11
CA ARG A 219 9.66 7.04 9.38
C ARG A 219 10.52 6.74 8.16
N GLU A 220 11.46 5.78 8.28
CA GLU A 220 12.30 5.35 7.16
C GLU A 220 11.46 4.72 6.04
N LEU A 221 10.47 3.88 6.39
CA LEU A 221 9.53 3.30 5.42
C LEU A 221 8.71 4.39 4.73
N LEU A 222 8.16 5.35 5.48
CA LEU A 222 7.38 6.46 4.92
C LEU A 222 8.23 7.37 4.03
N LEU A 223 9.49 7.61 4.35
CA LEU A 223 10.40 8.39 3.49
C LEU A 223 10.66 7.66 2.17
N ALA A 224 10.92 6.35 2.22
CA ALA A 224 11.07 5.55 1.02
C ALA A 224 9.81 5.57 0.15
N GLN A 225 8.63 5.45 0.77
CA GLN A 225 7.35 5.54 0.08
C GLN A 225 7.13 6.93 -0.53
N ASN A 226 7.47 8.00 0.17
CA ASN A 226 7.35 9.37 -0.35
C ASN A 226 8.26 9.62 -1.55
N ASP A 227 9.51 9.13 -1.51
CA ASP A 227 10.45 9.21 -2.62
C ASP A 227 9.88 8.48 -3.85
N LEU A 228 9.36 7.26 -3.66
CA LEU A 228 8.75 6.47 -4.73
C LEU A 228 7.52 7.15 -5.33
N LEU A 229 6.60 7.63 -4.48
CA LEU A 229 5.36 8.28 -4.93
C LEU A 229 5.65 9.57 -5.71
N CYS A 230 6.60 10.37 -5.26
CA CYS A 230 7.05 11.55 -6.00
C CYS A 230 7.53 11.17 -7.39
N THR A 231 8.39 10.15 -7.48
CA THR A 231 8.93 9.68 -8.75
C THR A 231 7.84 9.14 -9.66
N LEU A 232 6.98 8.25 -9.17
CA LEU A 232 5.87 7.69 -9.94
C LEU A 232 4.92 8.77 -10.44
N THR A 233 4.59 9.74 -9.60
CA THR A 233 3.69 10.84 -9.96
C THR A 233 4.28 11.68 -11.08
N LEU A 234 5.56 12.03 -10.99
CA LEU A 234 6.21 12.85 -12.00
C LEU A 234 6.51 12.09 -13.29
N THR A 235 6.83 10.80 -13.23
CA THR A 235 7.01 9.98 -14.44
C THR A 235 5.72 9.80 -15.22
N ARG A 236 4.57 9.89 -14.58
CA ARG A 236 3.23 9.77 -15.17
C ARG A 236 2.59 11.13 -15.52
N VAL A 237 3.36 12.20 -15.67
CA VAL A 237 2.85 13.56 -15.90
C VAL A 237 1.81 13.64 -17.02
N SER A 238 2.08 13.06 -18.17
CA SER A 238 1.16 13.09 -19.32
C SER A 238 -0.18 12.42 -19.04
N SER A 239 -0.15 11.23 -18.45
CA SER A 239 -1.37 10.48 -18.11
C SER A 239 -2.15 11.11 -16.98
N ASN A 240 -1.46 11.67 -15.99
CA ASN A 240 -2.10 12.31 -14.85
C ASN A 240 -2.79 13.64 -15.24
N LEU A 241 -2.13 14.44 -16.08
CA LEU A 241 -2.74 15.67 -16.62
C LEU A 241 -3.90 15.36 -17.58
N ALA A 242 -3.78 14.29 -18.41
CA ALA A 242 -4.89 13.84 -19.24
C ALA A 242 -6.08 13.41 -18.40
N TYR A 243 -5.85 12.64 -17.33
CA TYR A 243 -6.90 12.22 -16.42
C TYR A 243 -7.60 13.41 -15.76
N ALA A 244 -6.85 14.37 -15.20
CA ALA A 244 -7.41 15.58 -14.61
C ALA A 244 -8.24 16.39 -15.63
N TYR A 245 -7.74 16.52 -16.87
CA TYR A 245 -8.45 17.19 -17.94
C TYR A 245 -9.78 16.49 -18.29
N VAL A 246 -9.77 15.17 -18.42
CA VAL A 246 -10.98 14.38 -18.73
C VAL A 246 -12.02 14.55 -17.62
N GLN A 247 -11.61 14.50 -16.37
CA GLN A 247 -12.54 14.59 -15.23
C GLN A 247 -13.10 16.01 -15.02
N CYS A 248 -12.31 17.05 -15.30
CA CYS A 248 -12.65 18.43 -14.94
C CYS A 248 -13.14 19.28 -16.13
N SER A 249 -12.97 18.85 -17.39
CA SER A 249 -13.32 19.64 -18.58
C SER A 249 -14.83 19.81 -18.81
N GLY A 250 -15.67 19.03 -18.16
CA GLY A 250 -17.11 18.98 -18.42
C GLY A 250 -17.50 18.36 -19.78
N LEU A 251 -16.54 17.86 -20.55
CA LEU A 251 -16.78 17.21 -21.84
C LEU A 251 -17.02 15.70 -21.67
N PRO A 252 -17.72 15.06 -22.62
CA PRO A 252 -17.73 13.59 -22.67
C PRO A 252 -16.28 13.04 -22.74
N ALA A 253 -15.99 11.97 -22.02
CA ALA A 253 -14.62 11.46 -21.85
C ALA A 253 -13.87 11.27 -23.19
N ARG A 254 -14.52 10.69 -24.20
CA ARG A 254 -13.93 10.50 -25.53
C ARG A 254 -13.54 11.82 -26.20
N GLU A 255 -14.39 12.84 -26.10
CA GLU A 255 -14.13 14.16 -26.66
C GLU A 255 -13.02 14.87 -25.88
N ALA A 256 -13.01 14.76 -24.55
CA ALA A 256 -11.99 15.33 -23.70
C ALA A 256 -10.60 14.74 -24.05
N TYR A 257 -10.48 13.41 -24.22
CA TYR A 257 -9.22 12.78 -24.63
C TYR A 257 -8.74 13.25 -26.01
N GLN A 258 -9.65 13.49 -26.97
CA GLN A 258 -9.29 13.98 -28.30
C GLN A 258 -8.81 15.45 -28.28
N LYS A 259 -9.33 16.26 -27.35
CA LYS A 259 -8.98 17.66 -27.20
C LYS A 259 -7.76 17.90 -26.29
N PHE A 260 -7.44 16.91 -25.45
CA PHE A 260 -6.27 17.02 -24.58
C PHE A 260 -4.98 17.11 -25.40
N LYS A 261 -4.19 18.15 -25.11
CA LYS A 261 -2.87 18.31 -25.71
C LYS A 261 -1.82 17.76 -24.75
N GLN A 262 -0.96 16.88 -25.27
CA GLN A 262 0.16 16.36 -24.48
C GLN A 262 1.04 17.51 -24.01
N PRO A 263 1.48 17.49 -22.73
CA PRO A 263 2.34 18.54 -22.22
C PRO A 263 3.73 18.45 -22.89
N GLU A 264 4.29 19.63 -23.20
CA GLU A 264 5.69 19.73 -23.62
C GLU A 264 6.57 19.59 -22.37
N LEU A 265 7.53 18.66 -22.44
CA LEU A 265 8.50 18.42 -21.38
C LEU A 265 9.83 19.05 -21.76
N SER A 266 10.44 19.79 -20.85
CA SER A 266 11.80 20.28 -21.01
C SER A 266 12.81 19.13 -20.92
N ASP A 267 13.99 19.28 -21.51
CA ASP A 267 15.04 18.25 -21.52
C ASP A 267 15.49 17.87 -20.09
N ASP A 268 15.40 18.80 -19.16
CA ASP A 268 15.74 18.66 -17.74
C ASP A 268 14.56 18.23 -16.85
N PHE A 269 13.41 17.92 -17.45
CA PHE A 269 12.20 17.61 -16.66
C PHE A 269 12.43 16.49 -15.66
N TYR A 270 13.16 15.44 -16.04
CA TYR A 270 13.41 14.25 -15.22
C TYR A 270 14.73 14.28 -14.42
N ASP A 271 15.49 15.36 -14.43
CA ASP A 271 16.79 15.43 -13.72
C ASP A 271 16.68 15.23 -12.20
N TYR A 272 15.52 15.54 -11.62
CA TYR A 272 15.25 15.30 -10.20
C TYR A 272 15.31 13.80 -9.83
N ILE A 273 14.98 12.87 -10.77
CA ILE A 273 15.05 11.42 -10.52
C ILE A 273 16.48 11.01 -10.19
N ARG A 274 17.46 11.58 -10.91
CA ARG A 274 18.88 11.35 -10.64
C ARG A 274 19.31 11.91 -9.29
N GLN A 275 18.76 13.07 -8.89
CA GLN A 275 19.08 13.71 -7.61
C GLN A 275 18.55 12.91 -6.41
N LEU A 276 17.36 12.30 -6.54
CA LEU A 276 16.78 11.47 -5.48
C LEU A 276 17.49 10.10 -5.32
N ASN A 277 18.35 9.71 -6.28
CA ASN A 277 19.08 8.43 -6.29
C ASN A 277 18.19 7.19 -6.03
N ILE A 278 16.93 7.26 -6.44
CA ILE A 278 15.89 6.27 -6.11
C ILE A 278 16.23 4.89 -6.65
N LEU A 279 16.73 4.84 -7.88
CA LEU A 279 17.03 3.57 -8.57
C LEU A 279 18.17 2.78 -7.93
N ASN A 280 19.07 3.47 -7.21
CA ASN A 280 20.22 2.87 -6.55
C ASN A 280 20.05 2.75 -5.04
N SER A 281 18.88 3.11 -4.52
CA SER A 281 18.60 3.03 -3.08
C SER A 281 17.97 1.69 -2.71
N PRO A 282 18.65 0.82 -1.96
CA PRO A 282 18.08 -0.47 -1.56
C PRO A 282 16.78 -0.35 -0.77
N VAL A 283 16.59 0.76 -0.03
CA VAL A 283 15.36 0.99 0.74
C VAL A 283 14.10 1.08 -0.11
N MET A 284 14.23 1.29 -1.44
CA MET A 284 13.11 1.23 -2.37
C MET A 284 12.45 -0.14 -2.44
N LEU A 285 13.16 -1.22 -2.07
CA LEU A 285 12.58 -2.57 -1.99
C LEU A 285 11.44 -2.65 -0.96
N TYR A 286 11.43 -1.76 0.06
CA TYR A 286 10.36 -1.72 1.06
C TYR A 286 9.10 -1.02 0.54
N ALA A 287 9.27 -0.12 -0.42
CA ALA A 287 8.21 0.78 -0.84
C ALA A 287 7.18 0.04 -1.71
N ASN A 288 5.93 0.09 -1.30
CA ASN A 288 4.83 -0.45 -2.09
C ASN A 288 4.72 0.30 -3.43
N GLY A 289 4.74 -0.46 -4.54
CA GLY A 289 4.70 0.11 -5.90
C GLY A 289 6.07 0.30 -6.57
N TYR A 290 7.18 -0.13 -5.96
CA TYR A 290 8.50 -0.09 -6.61
C TYR A 290 8.52 -0.84 -7.95
N ALA A 291 7.86 -1.99 -8.02
CA ALA A 291 7.71 -2.73 -9.26
C ALA A 291 6.98 -1.93 -10.37
N ASP A 292 6.03 -1.07 -10.00
CA ASP A 292 5.36 -0.16 -10.94
C ASP A 292 6.31 0.93 -11.46
N LEU A 293 7.26 1.38 -10.63
CA LEU A 293 8.31 2.29 -11.07
C LEU A 293 9.21 1.61 -12.10
N VAL A 294 9.71 0.41 -11.79
CA VAL A 294 10.56 -0.38 -12.70
C VAL A 294 9.87 -0.57 -14.04
N ARG A 295 8.60 -1.00 -14.04
CA ARG A 295 7.80 -1.13 -15.27
C ARG A 295 7.63 0.20 -15.99
N GLY A 296 7.35 1.28 -15.25
CA GLY A 296 7.14 2.62 -15.81
C GLY A 296 8.40 3.21 -16.45
N MET A 297 9.57 2.92 -15.91
CA MET A 297 10.85 3.41 -16.46
C MET A 297 11.10 2.92 -17.89
N GLY A 298 10.66 1.72 -18.26
CA GLY A 298 10.75 1.21 -19.62
C GLY A 298 9.96 2.03 -20.66
N TYR A 299 8.98 2.82 -20.21
CA TYR A 299 8.21 3.72 -21.09
C TYR A 299 8.74 5.16 -21.11
N LEU A 300 9.64 5.51 -20.19
CA LEU A 300 10.26 6.82 -20.18
C LEU A 300 11.35 6.83 -21.26
N ARG A 301 11.27 7.79 -22.16
CA ARG A 301 12.37 8.09 -23.10
C ARG A 301 13.53 8.80 -22.37
N VAL A 302 13.80 8.38 -21.13
CA VAL A 302 14.99 8.83 -20.41
C VAL A 302 16.17 8.13 -21.10
N LYS A 303 17.19 8.88 -21.49
CA LYS A 303 18.48 8.29 -21.87
C LYS A 303 19.04 7.62 -20.61
N MET A 304 18.69 6.36 -20.42
CA MET A 304 19.42 5.49 -19.49
C MET A 304 20.77 5.19 -20.15
N ASP A 305 21.81 5.04 -19.35
CA ASP A 305 23.04 4.48 -19.89
C ASP A 305 22.77 3.07 -20.43
N ASP A 306 23.61 2.61 -21.36
CA ASP A 306 23.38 1.36 -22.08
C ASP A 306 23.27 0.15 -21.14
N GLU A 307 23.96 0.17 -20.01
CA GLU A 307 23.98 -0.90 -19.00
C GLU A 307 22.63 -1.03 -18.28
N LEU A 308 22.01 0.09 -17.86
CA LEU A 308 20.67 0.09 -17.29
C LEU A 308 19.60 -0.29 -18.31
N SER A 309 19.75 0.15 -19.57
CA SER A 309 18.87 -0.23 -20.67
C SER A 309 18.85 -1.74 -20.90
N ASP A 310 20.00 -2.39 -20.84
CA ASP A 310 20.12 -3.84 -21.02
C ASP A 310 19.52 -4.62 -19.84
N ILE A 311 19.70 -4.16 -18.60
CA ILE A 311 19.10 -4.76 -17.41
C ILE A 311 17.58 -4.66 -17.48
N PHE A 312 17.03 -3.50 -17.84
CA PHE A 312 15.58 -3.34 -17.99
C PHE A 312 15.01 -4.15 -19.15
N ALA A 313 15.73 -4.23 -20.27
CA ALA A 313 15.35 -5.10 -21.40
C ALA A 313 15.30 -6.56 -20.94
N PHE A 314 16.29 -7.03 -20.20
CA PHE A 314 16.31 -8.38 -19.65
C PHE A 314 15.12 -8.64 -18.72
N ILE A 315 14.82 -7.75 -17.76
CA ILE A 315 13.69 -7.87 -16.85
C ILE A 315 12.35 -7.90 -17.60
N LEU A 316 12.15 -7.00 -18.57
CA LEU A 316 10.90 -6.90 -19.32
C LEU A 316 10.67 -8.02 -20.34
N TYR A 317 11.73 -8.67 -20.82
CA TYR A 317 11.66 -9.70 -21.87
C TYR A 317 12.00 -11.11 -21.38
N SER A 318 12.37 -11.29 -20.11
CA SER A 318 12.68 -12.62 -19.55
C SER A 318 11.50 -13.60 -19.62
N ASP A 319 10.26 -13.10 -19.64
CA ASP A 319 9.05 -13.94 -19.80
C ASP A 319 8.91 -14.57 -21.20
N LYS A 320 9.72 -14.15 -22.20
CA LYS A 320 9.69 -14.71 -23.54
C LYS A 320 10.70 -15.84 -23.77
N VAL A 321 11.50 -16.14 -22.78
CA VAL A 321 12.60 -17.15 -22.88
C VAL A 321 12.23 -18.47 -22.20
N SER A 322 11.03 -18.58 -21.60
CA SER A 322 10.57 -19.78 -20.89
C SER A 322 9.54 -20.62 -21.65
N ASP A 323 9.54 -20.58 -23.00
CA ASP A 323 8.83 -21.55 -23.85
C ASP A 323 9.81 -22.48 -24.58
#